data_199922847d4398516d9751a685e2d9df
#
_entry.id   199922847d4398516d9751a685e2d9df
#
_cell.length_a   1.000
_cell.length_b   1.000
_cell.length_c   1.000
_cell.angle_alpha   90.00
_cell.angle_beta   90.00
_cell.angle_gamma   90.00
#
_symmetry.space_group_name_H-M   'P 1'
#
loop_
_entity.id
_entity.type
_entity.pdbx_description
1 polymer ?
#
loop_
_entity_poly.entity_id
_entity_poly.type
_entity_poly.pdbx_seq_one_letter_code
_entity_poly.pdbx_strand_id
1 'polypeptide(L)'
;PGSLEEAQQRYEVTKKALKSGISKKRHIDRTLTDLESQIFLFEGSYLSNTAASGGNIVKGFDSYLKTNAATGGSSKLSSINTSMLGGQEIAPDDRMFSISSATYKRSLELKANESRLREESPAVNRKDKDRDSVQRD
;
A
#
# COMPACT_ATOMS: atom_id res chain seq x y z
N PRO A 1 -30.36 -35.56 22.47
CA PRO A 1 -28.89 -35.66 22.54
C PRO A 1 -28.42 -36.41 21.33
N GLY A 2 -27.70 -35.69 20.41
CA GLY A 2 -27.15 -36.27 19.21
C GLY A 2 -26.07 -37.29 19.56
N SER A 3 -25.88 -38.29 18.69
CA SER A 3 -24.83 -39.27 18.86
C SER A 3 -23.42 -38.62 18.78
N LEU A 4 -22.42 -39.26 19.39
CA LEU A 4 -21.04 -38.81 19.32
C LEU A 4 -20.56 -38.62 17.86
N GLU A 5 -20.99 -39.52 16.98
CA GLU A 5 -20.68 -39.45 15.55
C GLU A 5 -21.27 -38.20 14.89
N GLU A 6 -22.52 -37.85 15.22
CA GLU A 6 -23.14 -36.64 14.69
C GLU A 6 -22.45 -35.38 15.16
N ALA A 7 -22.03 -35.32 16.42
CA ALA A 7 -21.25 -34.22 16.96
C ALA A 7 -19.89 -34.07 16.26
N GLN A 8 -19.23 -35.17 16.02
CA GLN A 8 -17.94 -35.22 15.32
C GLN A 8 -18.05 -34.77 13.85
N GLN A 9 -19.10 -35.22 13.17
CA GLN A 9 -19.38 -34.80 11.79
C GLN A 9 -19.66 -33.29 11.71
N ARG A 10 -20.45 -32.74 12.60
CA ARG A 10 -20.73 -31.31 12.69
C ARG A 10 -19.45 -30.51 12.98
N TYR A 11 -18.60 -31.00 13.87
CA TYR A 11 -17.30 -30.39 14.15
C TYR A 11 -16.42 -30.30 12.89
N GLU A 12 -16.25 -31.40 12.16
CA GLU A 12 -15.41 -31.40 10.96
C GLU A 12 -15.98 -30.49 9.84
N VAL A 13 -17.29 -30.49 9.65
CA VAL A 13 -17.94 -29.57 8.68
C VAL A 13 -17.72 -28.11 9.08
N THR A 14 -17.92 -27.78 10.33
CA THR A 14 -17.75 -26.42 10.85
C THR A 14 -16.29 -25.97 10.78
N LYS A 15 -15.37 -26.84 11.14
CA LYS A 15 -13.91 -26.61 11.03
C LYS A 15 -13.48 -26.34 9.60
N LYS A 16 -13.99 -27.09 8.63
CA LYS A 16 -13.72 -26.89 7.21
C LYS A 16 -14.27 -25.54 6.72
N ALA A 17 -15.52 -25.22 7.12
CA ALA A 17 -16.16 -23.97 6.79
C ALA A 17 -15.38 -22.77 7.37
N LEU A 18 -14.94 -22.85 8.62
CA LEU A 18 -14.12 -21.83 9.26
C LEU A 18 -12.79 -21.62 8.54
N LYS A 19 -12.07 -22.70 8.22
CA LYS A 19 -10.80 -22.60 7.47
C LYS A 19 -11.02 -21.90 6.12
N SER A 20 -12.06 -22.27 5.39
CA SER A 20 -12.41 -21.64 4.12
C SER A 20 -12.76 -20.17 4.29
N GLY A 21 -13.54 -19.82 5.31
CA GLY A 21 -13.90 -18.44 5.63
C GLY A 21 -12.68 -17.57 5.96
N ILE A 22 -11.76 -18.07 6.78
CA ILE A 22 -10.50 -17.39 7.11
C ILE A 22 -9.66 -17.17 5.86
N SER A 23 -9.55 -18.17 4.98
CA SER A 23 -8.80 -18.04 3.73
C SER A 23 -9.37 -16.96 2.82
N LYS A 24 -10.70 -16.94 2.64
CA LYS A 24 -11.41 -15.91 1.87
C LYS A 24 -11.20 -14.53 2.48
N LYS A 25 -11.34 -14.40 3.81
CA LYS A 25 -11.10 -13.14 4.51
C LYS A 25 -9.70 -12.62 4.26
N ARG A 26 -8.67 -13.45 4.40
CA ARG A 26 -7.28 -13.05 4.16
C ARG A 26 -7.04 -12.59 2.72
N HIS A 27 -7.67 -13.26 1.75
CA HIS A 27 -7.59 -12.85 0.36
C HIS A 27 -8.20 -11.46 0.13
N ILE A 28 -9.38 -11.21 0.68
CA ILE A 28 -10.06 -9.91 0.61
C ILE A 28 -9.23 -8.82 1.31
N ASP A 29 -8.69 -9.10 2.50
CA ASP A 29 -7.84 -8.16 3.24
C ASP A 29 -6.59 -7.75 2.43
N ARG A 30 -5.94 -8.68 1.73
CA ARG A 30 -4.81 -8.39 0.85
C ARG A 30 -5.23 -7.53 -0.34
N THR A 31 -6.30 -7.92 -1.03
CA THR A 31 -6.81 -7.17 -2.18
C THR A 31 -7.16 -5.74 -1.80
N LEU A 32 -7.81 -5.55 -0.65
CA LEU A 32 -8.12 -4.24 -0.10
C LEU A 32 -6.84 -3.43 0.17
N THR A 33 -5.86 -4.05 0.81
CA THR A 33 -4.56 -3.42 1.14
C THR A 33 -3.82 -2.97 -0.12
N ASP A 34 -3.83 -3.78 -1.16
CA ASP A 34 -3.20 -3.46 -2.44
C ASP A 34 -3.92 -2.31 -3.14
N LEU A 35 -5.26 -2.34 -3.16
CA LEU A 35 -6.08 -1.29 -3.76
C LEU A 35 -5.90 0.06 -3.06
N GLU A 36 -5.94 0.09 -1.74
CA GLU A 36 -5.69 1.32 -0.96
C GLU A 36 -4.28 1.89 -1.20
N SER A 37 -3.30 1.01 -1.37
CA SER A 37 -1.93 1.40 -1.71
C SER A 37 -1.84 2.02 -3.09
N GLN A 38 -2.53 1.46 -4.07
CA GLN A 38 -2.59 2.01 -5.42
C GLN A 38 -3.26 3.39 -5.43
N ILE A 39 -4.37 3.55 -4.73
CA ILE A 39 -5.05 4.84 -4.60
C ILE A 39 -4.11 5.88 -3.99
N PHE A 40 -3.39 5.53 -2.93
CA PHE A 40 -2.42 6.42 -2.29
C PHE A 40 -1.30 6.85 -3.25
N LEU A 41 -0.77 5.91 -4.04
CA LEU A 41 0.27 6.19 -5.02
C LEU A 41 -0.25 7.06 -6.18
N PHE A 42 -1.42 6.76 -6.71
CA PHE A 42 -2.03 7.55 -7.79
C PHE A 42 -2.36 8.97 -7.36
N GLU A 43 -2.95 9.12 -6.18
CA GLU A 43 -3.21 10.43 -5.60
C GLU A 43 -1.91 11.22 -5.41
N GLY A 44 -0.87 10.59 -4.89
CA GLY A 44 0.45 11.19 -4.75
C GLY A 44 1.04 11.63 -6.07
N SER A 45 1.01 10.79 -7.09
CA SER A 45 1.48 11.13 -8.43
C SER A 45 0.71 12.29 -9.04
N TYR A 46 -0.61 12.28 -8.90
CA TYR A 46 -1.45 13.38 -9.41
C TYR A 46 -1.09 14.71 -8.73
N LEU A 47 -1.04 14.73 -7.42
CA LEU A 47 -0.73 15.96 -6.67
C LEU A 47 0.69 16.47 -6.96
N SER A 48 1.67 15.58 -7.08
CA SER A 48 3.04 15.94 -7.41
C SER A 48 3.18 16.49 -8.83
N ASN A 49 2.61 15.80 -9.81
CA ASN A 49 2.72 16.20 -11.21
C ASN A 49 1.98 17.51 -11.51
N THR A 50 0.85 17.73 -10.88
CA THR A 50 0.04 18.94 -11.10
C THR A 50 0.53 20.14 -10.30
N ALA A 51 1.29 19.96 -9.23
CA ALA A 51 1.90 21.05 -8.48
C ALA A 51 2.83 21.90 -9.36
N ALA A 52 3.62 21.25 -10.22
CA ALA A 52 4.52 21.92 -11.17
C ALA A 52 3.76 22.60 -12.32
N SER A 53 2.56 22.15 -12.65
CA SER A 53 1.74 22.64 -13.76
C SER A 53 0.86 23.85 -13.39
N GLY A 54 1.01 24.39 -12.18
CA GLY A 54 0.28 25.59 -11.76
C GLY A 54 -1.00 25.34 -10.99
N GLY A 55 -1.31 24.12 -10.65
CA GLY A 55 -2.45 23.75 -9.81
C GLY A 55 -3.25 22.55 -10.30
N ASN A 56 -4.26 22.20 -9.54
CA ASN A 56 -5.16 21.09 -9.82
C ASN A 56 -6.56 21.34 -9.25
N ILE A 57 -7.51 20.42 -9.52
CA ILE A 57 -8.89 20.55 -9.04
C ILE A 57 -9.00 20.53 -7.50
N VAL A 58 -8.04 19.95 -6.80
CA VAL A 58 -8.04 19.87 -5.33
C VAL A 58 -7.54 21.17 -4.71
N LYS A 59 -6.41 21.70 -5.22
CA LYS A 59 -5.75 22.91 -4.70
C LYS A 59 -6.18 24.20 -5.40
N GLY A 60 -6.85 24.11 -6.52
CA GLY A 60 -7.14 25.23 -7.38
C GLY A 60 -5.99 25.60 -8.32
N PHE A 61 -6.19 26.63 -9.14
CA PHE A 61 -5.29 27.06 -10.20
C PHE A 61 -4.67 28.45 -9.96
N ASP A 62 -4.63 28.92 -8.74
CA ASP A 62 -4.12 30.25 -8.40
C ASP A 62 -2.65 30.45 -8.79
N SER A 63 -1.87 29.37 -8.72
CA SER A 63 -0.46 29.40 -9.13
C SER A 63 -0.32 29.64 -10.62
N TYR A 64 -1.24 29.15 -11.44
CA TYR A 64 -1.27 29.38 -12.89
C TYR A 64 -1.52 30.85 -13.23
N LEU A 65 -2.43 31.51 -12.52
CA LEU A 65 -2.72 32.92 -12.70
C LEU A 65 -1.52 33.79 -12.29
N LYS A 66 -0.81 33.44 -11.24
CA LYS A 66 0.38 34.17 -10.78
C LYS A 66 1.56 34.05 -11.73
N THR A 67 1.76 32.90 -12.38
CA THR A 67 2.84 32.72 -13.36
C THR A 67 2.58 33.49 -14.65
N ASN A 68 1.34 33.63 -15.08
CA ASN A 68 0.98 34.40 -16.27
C ASN A 68 0.99 35.91 -16.06
N ALA A 69 0.86 36.41 -14.84
CA ALA A 69 0.94 37.84 -14.49
C ALA A 69 2.37 38.34 -14.30
N ALA A 70 3.37 37.46 -14.20
CA ALA A 70 4.76 37.79 -13.92
C ALA A 70 5.64 37.85 -15.19
N THR A 71 5.14 38.28 -16.33
CA THR A 71 5.96 38.61 -17.51
C THR A 71 6.62 39.99 -17.38
N GLY A 72 6.83 40.47 -16.17
CA GLY A 72 7.48 41.74 -15.91
C GLY A 72 8.24 41.70 -14.59
N GLY A 73 9.52 41.33 -14.62
CA GLY A 73 10.42 41.60 -13.49
C GLY A 73 11.01 40.36 -12.79
N SER A 74 12.20 40.05 -13.17
CA SER A 74 13.33 39.57 -12.37
C SER A 74 13.03 39.16 -10.91
N SER A 75 13.17 37.89 -10.60
CA SER A 75 13.49 37.33 -9.28
C SER A 75 12.62 36.14 -8.87
N LYS A 76 12.74 35.02 -9.52
CA LYS A 76 12.44 33.72 -8.90
C LYS A 76 13.11 32.55 -9.63
N LEU A 77 14.38 32.70 -9.97
CA LEU A 77 15.21 31.55 -10.40
C LEU A 77 15.66 30.69 -9.21
N SER A 78 15.38 31.11 -7.98
CA SER A 78 15.86 30.42 -6.79
C SER A 78 14.93 29.31 -6.30
N SER A 79 13.68 29.28 -6.79
CA SER A 79 12.70 28.24 -6.33
C SER A 79 12.60 27.02 -7.24
N ILE A 80 13.19 27.09 -8.43
CA ILE A 80 13.09 26.00 -9.42
C ILE A 80 14.14 24.90 -9.18
N ASN A 81 15.26 25.22 -8.54
CA ASN A 81 16.34 24.27 -8.32
C ASN A 81 16.16 23.31 -7.15
N THR A 82 15.21 23.57 -6.26
CA THR A 82 14.94 22.66 -5.12
C THR A 82 13.87 21.62 -5.44
N SER A 83 13.09 21.84 -6.49
CA SER A 83 12.00 20.94 -6.88
C SER A 83 12.47 19.75 -7.74
N MET A 84 13.69 19.77 -8.24
CA MET A 84 14.18 18.69 -9.14
C MET A 84 14.93 17.58 -8.42
N LEU A 85 15.31 17.74 -7.16
CA LEU A 85 16.08 16.73 -6.41
C LEU A 85 15.44 16.24 -5.12
N GLY A 86 14.33 16.78 -4.70
CA GLY A 86 13.58 16.30 -3.54
C GLY A 86 12.12 16.24 -3.91
N GLY A 87 11.54 15.06 -3.96
CA GLY A 87 10.12 14.91 -4.18
C GLY A 87 9.38 15.87 -3.25
N GLN A 88 8.58 16.75 -3.81
CA GLN A 88 7.78 17.70 -3.05
C GLN A 88 6.92 16.91 -2.08
N GLU A 89 7.21 16.99 -0.80
CA GLU A 89 6.48 16.28 0.23
C GLU A 89 5.03 16.75 0.19
N ILE A 90 4.15 15.86 -0.23
CA ILE A 90 2.73 16.14 -0.34
C ILE A 90 2.17 16.20 1.07
N ALA A 91 1.63 17.37 1.44
CA ALA A 91 1.01 17.52 2.75
C ALA A 91 -0.13 16.50 2.92
N PRO A 92 -0.23 15.84 4.09
CA PRO A 92 -1.30 14.89 4.35
C PRO A 92 -2.69 15.45 4.10
N ASP A 93 -2.91 16.72 4.42
CA ASP A 93 -4.19 17.42 4.25
C ASP A 93 -4.62 17.57 2.78
N ASP A 94 -3.68 17.49 1.85
CA ASP A 94 -3.96 17.53 0.41
C ASP A 94 -4.51 16.20 -0.13
N ARG A 95 -4.36 15.13 0.63
CA ARG A 95 -4.78 13.78 0.23
C ARG A 95 -6.23 13.51 0.61
N MET A 96 -7.14 14.02 -0.19
CA MET A 96 -8.58 13.91 0.06
C MET A 96 -9.12 12.50 -0.05
N PHE A 97 -8.56 11.67 -0.93
CA PHE A 97 -9.08 10.32 -1.20
C PHE A 97 -8.50 9.28 -0.25
N SER A 98 -7.19 9.18 -0.15
CA SER A 98 -6.56 8.14 0.68
C SER A 98 -6.78 8.39 2.18
N ILE A 99 -6.62 9.63 2.68
CA ILE A 99 -6.74 9.91 4.11
C ILE A 99 -8.19 9.92 4.60
N SER A 100 -9.14 10.28 3.76
CA SER A 100 -10.57 10.22 4.10
C SER A 100 -11.13 8.80 4.08
N SER A 101 -10.44 7.84 3.48
CA SER A 101 -10.88 6.45 3.40
C SER A 101 -10.82 5.76 4.76
N ALA A 102 -11.96 5.24 5.21
CA ALA A 102 -12.03 4.44 6.44
C ALA A 102 -11.20 3.15 6.33
N THR A 103 -11.10 2.59 5.13
CA THR A 103 -10.38 1.35 4.85
C THR A 103 -8.88 1.56 4.70
N TYR A 104 -8.42 2.78 4.39
CA TYR A 104 -7.00 3.09 4.30
C TYR A 104 -6.25 2.85 5.62
N LYS A 105 -6.79 3.36 6.74
CA LYS A 105 -6.21 3.11 8.08
C LYS A 105 -6.13 1.62 8.39
N ARG A 106 -7.21 0.90 8.06
CA ARG A 106 -7.26 -0.56 8.24
C ARG A 106 -6.21 -1.28 7.39
N SER A 107 -5.98 -0.82 6.16
CA SER A 107 -4.96 -1.39 5.28
C SER A 107 -3.54 -1.22 5.83
N LEU A 108 -3.24 -0.10 6.46
CA LEU A 108 -1.95 0.13 7.14
C LEU A 108 -1.74 -0.82 8.31
N GLU A 109 -2.76 -1.05 9.14
CA GLU A 109 -2.70 -2.01 10.24
C GLU A 109 -2.47 -3.44 9.72
N LEU A 110 -3.16 -3.84 8.66
CA LEU A 110 -3.00 -5.15 8.04
C LEU A 110 -1.58 -5.35 7.50
N LYS A 111 -1.01 -4.34 6.84
CA LYS A 111 0.38 -4.36 6.38
C LYS A 111 1.39 -4.50 7.53
N ALA A 112 1.20 -3.72 8.59
CA ALA A 112 2.07 -3.77 9.75
C ALA A 112 2.03 -5.15 10.43
N ASN A 113 0.85 -5.75 10.54
CA ASN A 113 0.69 -7.08 11.11
C ASN A 113 1.31 -8.17 10.22
N GLU A 114 1.17 -8.07 8.89
CA GLU A 114 1.78 -9.01 7.96
C GLU A 114 3.31 -8.95 8.00
N SER A 115 3.89 -7.77 8.12
CA SER A 115 5.34 -7.58 8.28
C SER A 115 5.85 -8.21 9.56
N ARG A 116 5.17 -8.03 10.70
CA ARG A 116 5.54 -8.65 11.98
C ARG A 116 5.53 -10.17 11.91
N LEU A 117 4.47 -10.75 11.31
CA LEU A 117 4.38 -12.21 11.15
C LEU A 117 5.47 -12.79 10.25
N ARG A 118 5.98 -12.00 9.31
CA ARG A 118 7.08 -12.38 8.43
C ARG A 118 8.43 -12.40 9.16
N GLU A 119 8.63 -11.45 10.07
CA GLU A 119 9.84 -11.36 10.89
C GLU A 119 9.89 -12.46 11.96
N GLU A 120 8.74 -12.86 12.51
CA GLU A 120 8.63 -13.93 13.50
C GLU A 120 8.75 -15.35 12.91
N SER A 121 8.61 -15.50 11.60
CA SER A 121 8.78 -16.80 10.94
C SER A 121 10.27 -17.12 10.83
N PRO A 122 10.79 -18.13 11.56
CA PRO A 122 12.19 -18.50 11.46
C PRO A 122 12.49 -18.90 10.02
N ALA A 123 13.53 -18.32 9.44
CA ALA A 123 14.04 -18.70 8.14
C ALA A 123 14.34 -20.19 8.14
N VAL A 124 13.48 -20.98 7.53
CA VAL A 124 13.75 -22.39 7.26
C VAL A 124 14.98 -22.43 6.39
N ASN A 125 16.08 -22.81 7.00
CA ASN A 125 17.41 -22.95 6.43
C ASN A 125 17.34 -23.91 5.23
N ARG A 126 17.22 -23.36 4.01
CA ARG A 126 17.40 -24.11 2.77
C ARG A 126 18.91 -24.18 2.44
N LYS A 127 19.64 -24.86 3.29
CA LYS A 127 21.01 -25.28 3.04
C LYS A 127 21.10 -26.75 3.39
N ASP A 128 20.78 -27.57 2.42
CA ASP A 128 21.33 -28.93 2.28
C ASP A 128 20.66 -29.60 1.08
N LYS A 129 21.13 -29.30 -0.10
CA LYS A 129 21.00 -30.20 -1.25
C LYS A 129 21.90 -29.77 -2.41
N ASP A 130 23.20 -29.79 -2.21
CA ASP A 130 24.17 -29.87 -3.31
C ASP A 130 25.52 -30.33 -2.74
N ARG A 131 25.55 -31.60 -2.37
CA ARG A 131 26.81 -32.29 -2.11
C ARG A 131 26.61 -33.78 -2.24
N ASP A 132 26.37 -34.22 -3.48
CA ASP A 132 26.72 -35.60 -3.87
C ASP A 132 26.61 -35.75 -5.38
N SER A 133 27.69 -35.49 -6.09
CA SER A 133 27.99 -36.08 -7.38
C SER A 133 29.32 -35.57 -7.94
N VAL A 134 30.41 -35.90 -7.28
CA VAL A 134 31.71 -36.03 -7.95
C VAL A 134 32.47 -37.14 -7.26
N GLN A 135 32.34 -38.35 -7.79
CA GLN A 135 33.41 -39.36 -7.84
C GLN A 135 32.89 -40.60 -8.52
N ARG A 136 33.22 -40.76 -9.78
CA ARG A 136 33.60 -42.03 -10.40
C ARG A 136 34.32 -41.75 -11.71
N ASP A 137 35.59 -42.07 -11.64
CA ASP A 137 36.51 -42.66 -12.66
C ASP A 137 36.25 -42.25 -14.11
#